data_41f60c6e2be9b2ac4d96497a3671d622
#
_entry.id   41f60c6e2be9b2ac4d96497a3671d622
#
_cell.length_a   1.000
_cell.length_b   1.000
_cell.length_c   1.000
_cell.angle_alpha   90.00
_cell.angle_beta   90.00
_cell.angle_gamma   90.00
#
_symmetry.space_group_name_H-M   'P 1'
#
loop_
_entity.id
_entity.type
_entity.pdbx_description
1 polymer ?
#
loop_
_entity_poly.entity_id
_entity_poly.type
_entity_poly.pdbx_seq_one_letter_code
_entity_poly.pdbx_strand_id
1 'polypeptide(L)'
;MSEKPSRNVVLASVGAMVALAVAVFVLVMRLPEVVGLGSRVKLPIFHGASTWVDIMLFLLLGITAAIFLVRRDDATYAWVVGLRAVAMPLWAVNSVMGFIAAMNTWDFTGSSQSPLVVARQDPRLTAQLVLLLGVAIVLLLDWLVHEKRIHKAMTDLAFVALAAVMLSDIFLDPAKRALHPDSPVLNSGWDIKGPFFAIVAAWFACMLVGAWLVRGFVGPDVEPETLPAEK
;
A
#
# COMPACT_ATOMS: atom_id res chain seq x y z
N MET A 1 18.18 -2.84 23.11
CA MET A 1 18.85 -2.52 21.82
C MET A 1 18.51 -3.65 20.86
N SER A 2 17.85 -3.37 19.75
CA SER A 2 17.65 -4.39 18.71
C SER A 2 18.98 -4.55 17.97
N GLU A 3 19.59 -5.73 18.07
CA GLU A 3 20.76 -6.04 17.24
C GLU A 3 20.34 -6.05 15.76
N LYS A 4 21.22 -5.55 14.89
CA LYS A 4 20.99 -5.61 13.45
C LYS A 4 20.75 -7.06 13.03
N PRO A 5 19.80 -7.34 12.11
CA PRO A 5 19.52 -8.71 11.70
C PRO A 5 20.78 -9.37 11.11
N SER A 6 21.05 -10.60 11.53
CA SER A 6 22.17 -11.36 11.00
C SER A 6 21.98 -11.62 9.48
N ARG A 7 23.09 -11.86 8.77
CA ARG A 7 23.04 -12.17 7.32
C ARG A 7 22.08 -13.31 7.00
N ASN A 8 22.04 -14.34 7.85
CA ASN A 8 21.15 -15.49 7.64
C ASN A 8 19.67 -15.11 7.77
N VAL A 9 19.34 -14.23 8.73
CA VAL A 9 17.98 -13.69 8.90
C VAL A 9 17.58 -12.87 7.68
N VAL A 10 18.46 -12.00 7.16
CA VAL A 10 18.20 -11.22 5.95
C VAL A 10 17.95 -12.14 4.76
N LEU A 11 18.83 -13.12 4.52
CA LEU A 11 18.69 -14.07 3.41
C LEU A 11 17.41 -14.90 3.51
N ALA A 12 17.06 -15.38 4.71
CA ALA A 12 15.82 -16.12 4.94
C ALA A 12 14.59 -15.27 4.66
N SER A 13 14.59 -14.00 5.10
CA SER A 13 13.48 -13.05 4.87
C SER A 13 13.31 -12.73 3.39
N VAL A 14 14.41 -12.45 2.69
CA VAL A 14 14.39 -12.22 1.23
C VAL A 14 13.90 -13.48 0.51
N GLY A 15 14.39 -14.67 0.89
CA GLY A 15 13.91 -15.95 0.35
C GLY A 15 12.40 -16.14 0.55
N ALA A 16 11.88 -15.83 1.74
CA ALA A 16 10.46 -15.90 2.05
C ALA A 16 9.65 -14.90 1.19
N MET A 17 10.12 -13.66 1.04
CA MET A 17 9.46 -12.66 0.19
C MET A 17 9.42 -13.12 -1.28
N VAL A 18 10.52 -13.66 -1.80
CA VAL A 18 10.57 -14.19 -3.17
C VAL A 18 9.60 -15.36 -3.34
N ALA A 19 9.57 -16.29 -2.39
CA ALA A 19 8.66 -17.43 -2.43
C ALA A 19 7.17 -16.98 -2.42
N LEU A 20 6.82 -16.00 -1.57
CA LEU A 20 5.48 -15.43 -1.51
C LEU A 20 5.13 -14.68 -2.79
N ALA A 21 6.05 -13.88 -3.35
CA ALA A 21 5.83 -13.18 -4.61
C ALA A 21 5.63 -14.16 -5.78
N VAL A 22 6.40 -15.25 -5.84
CA VAL A 22 6.21 -16.33 -6.82
C VAL A 22 4.85 -17.01 -6.63
N ALA A 23 4.44 -17.29 -5.39
CA ALA A 23 3.13 -17.87 -5.10
C ALA A 23 2.00 -16.94 -5.58
N VAL A 24 2.10 -15.63 -5.31
CA VAL A 24 1.15 -14.62 -5.81
C VAL A 24 1.10 -14.64 -7.35
N PHE A 25 2.26 -14.61 -8.01
CA PHE A 25 2.34 -14.67 -9.47
C PHE A 25 1.66 -15.92 -10.03
N VAL A 26 1.93 -17.09 -9.45
CA VAL A 26 1.30 -18.36 -9.87
C VAL A 26 -0.21 -18.33 -9.67
N LEU A 27 -0.69 -17.80 -8.54
CA LEU A 27 -2.13 -17.66 -8.26
C LEU A 27 -2.79 -16.75 -9.29
N VAL A 28 -2.20 -15.60 -9.62
CA VAL A 28 -2.70 -14.67 -10.63
C VAL A 28 -2.74 -15.33 -12.02
N MET A 29 -1.68 -16.05 -12.39
CA MET A 29 -1.63 -16.73 -13.69
C MET A 29 -2.65 -17.86 -13.84
N ARG A 30 -3.05 -18.49 -12.73
CA ARG A 30 -4.07 -19.55 -12.68
C ARG A 30 -5.51 -19.04 -12.55
N LEU A 31 -5.73 -17.72 -12.43
CA LEU A 31 -7.08 -17.16 -12.42
C LEU A 31 -7.83 -17.57 -13.70
N PRO A 32 -9.09 -18.04 -13.58
CA PRO A 32 -9.92 -18.36 -14.74
C PRO A 32 -10.22 -17.10 -15.55
N GLU A 33 -10.53 -17.29 -16.81
CA GLU A 33 -11.00 -16.21 -17.68
C GLU A 33 -12.43 -15.83 -17.32
N VAL A 34 -12.75 -14.54 -17.46
CA VAL A 34 -14.09 -14.01 -17.23
C VAL A 34 -14.72 -13.58 -18.56
N VAL A 35 -15.99 -13.89 -18.73
CA VAL A 35 -16.74 -13.52 -19.93
C VAL A 35 -16.63 -12.02 -20.18
N GLY A 36 -16.32 -11.64 -21.42
CA GLY A 36 -16.13 -10.23 -21.82
C GLY A 36 -14.72 -9.68 -21.60
N LEU A 37 -13.96 -10.19 -20.61
CA LEU A 37 -12.60 -9.74 -20.32
C LEU A 37 -11.52 -10.75 -20.74
N GLY A 38 -11.85 -12.04 -20.83
CA GLY A 38 -10.89 -13.10 -21.08
C GLY A 38 -9.75 -13.07 -20.07
N SER A 39 -8.51 -13.26 -20.53
CA SER A 39 -7.31 -13.22 -19.67
C SER A 39 -6.96 -11.82 -19.15
N ARG A 40 -7.53 -10.75 -19.72
CA ARG A 40 -7.31 -9.36 -19.28
C ARG A 40 -7.81 -9.11 -17.85
N VAL A 41 -8.69 -9.96 -17.33
CA VAL A 41 -9.21 -9.88 -15.95
C VAL A 41 -8.13 -10.04 -14.87
N LYS A 42 -7.01 -10.68 -15.19
CA LYS A 42 -5.93 -10.98 -14.22
C LYS A 42 -5.35 -9.71 -13.59
N LEU A 43 -5.14 -8.68 -14.41
CA LEU A 43 -4.57 -7.40 -13.92
C LEU A 43 -5.53 -6.65 -12.98
N PRO A 44 -6.83 -6.44 -13.29
CA PRO A 44 -7.78 -5.86 -12.36
C PRO A 44 -7.93 -6.64 -11.06
N ILE A 45 -7.91 -7.97 -11.11
CA ILE A 45 -8.02 -8.81 -9.90
C ILE A 45 -6.78 -8.62 -9.02
N PHE A 46 -5.58 -8.64 -9.61
CA PHE A 46 -4.33 -8.40 -8.86
C PHE A 46 -4.25 -6.97 -8.31
N HIS A 47 -4.62 -5.96 -9.12
CA HIS A 47 -4.73 -4.58 -8.65
C HIS A 47 -5.69 -4.45 -7.46
N GLY A 48 -6.89 -5.03 -7.56
CA GLY A 48 -7.86 -5.04 -6.48
C GLY A 48 -7.33 -5.72 -5.21
N ALA A 49 -6.65 -6.87 -5.33
CA ALA A 49 -6.00 -7.54 -4.21
C ALA A 49 -4.91 -6.68 -3.57
N SER A 50 -4.06 -6.02 -4.40
CA SER A 50 -3.03 -5.09 -3.92
C SER A 50 -3.64 -3.89 -3.21
N THR A 51 -4.77 -3.36 -3.68
CA THR A 51 -5.49 -2.25 -3.01
C THR A 51 -5.96 -2.66 -1.61
N TRP A 52 -6.46 -3.87 -1.43
CA TRP A 52 -6.80 -4.38 -0.09
C TRP A 52 -5.57 -4.49 0.82
N VAL A 53 -4.45 -4.94 0.28
CA VAL A 53 -3.18 -4.99 1.02
C VAL A 53 -2.71 -3.59 1.41
N ASP A 54 -2.78 -2.62 0.51
CA ASP A 54 -2.44 -1.23 0.79
C ASP A 54 -3.28 -0.63 1.92
N ILE A 55 -4.62 -0.85 1.87
CA ILE A 55 -5.54 -0.38 2.92
C ILE A 55 -5.17 -0.98 4.27
N MET A 56 -4.88 -2.29 4.33
CA MET A 56 -4.47 -2.95 5.57
C MET A 56 -3.13 -2.41 6.09
N LEU A 57 -2.15 -2.16 5.20
CA LEU A 57 -0.86 -1.60 5.57
C LEU A 57 -0.97 -0.15 6.06
N PHE A 58 -1.81 0.69 5.41
CA PHE A 58 -2.07 2.05 5.89
C PHE A 58 -2.75 2.04 7.25
N LEU A 59 -3.71 1.16 7.48
CA LEU A 59 -4.34 1.01 8.78
C LEU A 59 -3.31 0.63 9.86
N LEU A 60 -2.45 -0.36 9.58
CA LEU A 60 -1.36 -0.75 10.50
C LEU A 60 -0.37 0.39 10.72
N LEU A 61 0.01 1.13 9.68
CA LEU A 61 0.89 2.29 9.78
C LEU A 61 0.28 3.37 10.68
N GLY A 62 -0.99 3.72 10.46
CA GLY A 62 -1.70 4.71 11.27
C GLY A 62 -1.81 4.31 12.74
N ILE A 63 -2.21 3.06 13.02
CA ILE A 63 -2.30 2.52 14.39
C ILE A 63 -0.92 2.55 15.05
N THR A 64 0.12 2.08 14.35
CA THR A 64 1.48 2.02 14.91
C THR A 64 2.05 3.42 15.13
N ALA A 65 1.80 4.37 14.22
CA ALA A 65 2.18 5.77 14.39
C ALA A 65 1.48 6.41 15.61
N ALA A 66 0.17 6.17 15.77
CA ALA A 66 -0.57 6.65 16.95
C ALA A 66 -0.02 6.06 18.25
N ILE A 67 0.27 4.75 18.29
CA ILE A 67 0.90 4.09 19.45
C ILE A 67 2.27 4.72 19.72
N PHE A 68 3.09 4.97 18.69
CA PHE A 68 4.40 5.61 18.86
C PHE A 68 4.26 7.02 19.45
N LEU A 69 3.30 7.82 19.00
CA LEU A 69 3.08 9.18 19.52
C LEU A 69 2.76 9.19 21.04
N VAL A 70 2.22 8.10 21.55
CA VAL A 70 1.94 7.93 23.00
C VAL A 70 3.15 7.34 23.73
N ARG A 71 3.70 6.23 23.22
CA ARG A 71 4.73 5.44 23.92
C ARG A 71 6.14 6.00 23.78
N ARG A 72 6.44 6.62 22.65
CA ARG A 72 7.76 7.22 22.32
C ARG A 72 8.94 6.25 22.37
N ASP A 73 8.70 4.93 22.20
CA ASP A 73 9.74 3.91 22.25
C ASP A 73 10.30 3.57 20.85
N ASP A 74 11.60 3.19 20.83
CA ASP A 74 12.34 2.85 19.60
C ASP A 74 11.73 1.66 18.86
N ALA A 75 11.21 0.67 19.58
CA ALA A 75 10.67 -0.53 18.95
C ALA A 75 9.39 -0.23 18.15
N THR A 76 8.52 0.62 18.68
CA THR A 76 7.31 1.07 17.98
C THR A 76 7.67 1.96 16.80
N TYR A 77 8.64 2.89 16.95
CA TYR A 77 9.10 3.72 15.84
C TYR A 77 9.70 2.90 14.70
N ALA A 78 10.48 1.87 15.03
CA ALA A 78 11.05 0.97 14.02
C ALA A 78 9.95 0.29 13.17
N TRP A 79 8.80 -0.05 13.76
CA TRP A 79 7.64 -0.54 13.02
C TRP A 79 6.99 0.54 12.13
N VAL A 80 6.89 1.80 12.60
CA VAL A 80 6.40 2.91 11.76
C VAL A 80 7.25 3.02 10.50
N VAL A 81 8.59 3.02 10.65
CA VAL A 81 9.52 3.10 9.52
C VAL A 81 9.37 1.88 8.59
N GLY A 82 9.31 0.67 9.15
CA GLY A 82 9.17 -0.56 8.37
C GLY A 82 7.86 -0.59 7.56
N LEU A 83 6.74 -0.25 8.18
CA LEU A 83 5.43 -0.22 7.50
C LEU A 83 5.39 0.88 6.43
N ARG A 84 5.88 2.08 6.72
CA ARG A 84 5.97 3.16 5.73
C ARG A 84 6.79 2.76 4.52
N ALA A 85 7.96 2.13 4.75
CA ALA A 85 8.88 1.72 3.68
C ALA A 85 8.29 0.70 2.71
N VAL A 86 7.25 -0.05 3.10
CA VAL A 86 6.56 -0.98 2.21
C VAL A 86 5.23 -0.43 1.69
N ALA A 87 4.43 0.24 2.54
CA ALA A 87 3.10 0.72 2.18
C ALA A 87 3.15 1.84 1.12
N MET A 88 4.04 2.82 1.29
CA MET A 88 4.11 3.97 0.38
C MET A 88 4.55 3.59 -1.04
N PRO A 89 5.65 2.82 -1.25
CA PRO A 89 6.01 2.36 -2.58
C PRO A 89 4.98 1.40 -3.18
N LEU A 90 4.36 0.52 -2.38
CA LEU A 90 3.33 -0.38 -2.88
C LEU A 90 2.14 0.41 -3.44
N TRP A 91 1.64 1.43 -2.69
CA TRP A 91 0.57 2.31 -3.18
C TRP A 91 0.95 3.00 -4.49
N ALA A 92 2.19 3.49 -4.62
CA ALA A 92 2.65 4.13 -5.86
C ALA A 92 2.61 3.17 -7.04
N VAL A 93 3.14 1.94 -6.88
CA VAL A 93 3.11 0.90 -7.92
C VAL A 93 1.68 0.49 -8.23
N ASN A 94 0.86 0.30 -7.21
CA ASN A 94 -0.54 -0.10 -7.36
C ASN A 94 -1.38 0.97 -8.05
N SER A 95 -1.08 2.26 -7.84
CA SER A 95 -1.73 3.38 -8.54
C SER A 95 -1.46 3.33 -10.06
N VAL A 96 -0.21 3.04 -10.45
CA VAL A 96 0.15 2.85 -11.86
C VAL A 96 -0.56 1.62 -12.43
N MET A 97 -0.58 0.50 -11.69
CA MET A 97 -1.29 -0.71 -12.11
C MET A 97 -2.79 -0.48 -12.30
N GLY A 98 -3.43 0.27 -11.40
CA GLY A 98 -4.85 0.62 -11.49
C GLY A 98 -5.17 1.42 -12.74
N PHE A 99 -4.34 2.40 -13.07
CA PHE A 99 -4.46 3.16 -14.30
C PHE A 99 -4.30 2.27 -15.54
N ILE A 100 -3.27 1.40 -15.57
CA ILE A 100 -3.07 0.46 -16.69
C ILE A 100 -4.25 -0.52 -16.78
N ALA A 101 -4.76 -1.02 -15.65
CA ALA A 101 -5.92 -1.90 -15.64
C ALA A 101 -7.15 -1.21 -16.26
N ALA A 102 -7.44 0.03 -15.86
CA ALA A 102 -8.53 0.82 -16.41
C ALA A 102 -8.40 1.00 -17.92
N MET A 103 -7.22 1.39 -18.40
CA MET A 103 -6.97 1.60 -19.85
C MET A 103 -7.13 0.31 -20.68
N ASN A 104 -6.90 -0.86 -20.08
CA ASN A 104 -6.97 -2.15 -20.80
C ASN A 104 -8.33 -2.85 -20.69
N THR A 105 -9.17 -2.47 -19.73
CA THR A 105 -10.39 -3.25 -19.43
C THR A 105 -11.69 -2.46 -19.48
N TRP A 106 -11.62 -1.13 -19.41
CA TRP A 106 -12.83 -0.30 -19.51
C TRP A 106 -13.25 -0.12 -20.96
N ASP A 107 -14.57 -0.11 -21.16
CA ASP A 107 -15.15 0.19 -22.47
C ASP A 107 -15.33 1.71 -22.62
N PHE A 108 -14.57 2.29 -23.54
CA PHE A 108 -14.63 3.71 -23.88
C PHE A 108 -15.39 4.00 -25.19
N THR A 109 -15.93 2.96 -25.85
CA THR A 109 -16.50 3.09 -27.21
C THR A 109 -17.76 3.94 -27.28
N GLY A 110 -18.50 4.05 -26.15
CA GLY A 110 -19.71 4.88 -26.06
C GLY A 110 -19.47 6.36 -25.75
N SER A 111 -18.20 6.77 -25.54
CA SER A 111 -17.86 8.13 -25.19
C SER A 111 -17.28 8.91 -26.37
N SER A 112 -17.73 10.16 -26.57
CA SER A 112 -17.10 11.12 -27.47
C SER A 112 -15.79 11.71 -26.91
N GLN A 113 -15.52 11.48 -25.62
CA GLN A 113 -14.32 11.96 -24.93
C GLN A 113 -13.17 10.95 -25.05
N SER A 114 -11.93 11.43 -24.90
CA SER A 114 -10.78 10.54 -24.85
C SER A 114 -10.82 9.61 -23.62
N PRO A 115 -10.28 8.38 -23.70
CA PRO A 115 -10.23 7.44 -22.57
C PRO A 115 -9.65 8.05 -21.29
N LEU A 116 -8.62 8.89 -21.42
CA LEU A 116 -7.99 9.58 -20.30
C LEU A 116 -8.95 10.54 -19.58
N VAL A 117 -9.79 11.27 -20.33
CA VAL A 117 -10.77 12.21 -19.77
C VAL A 117 -11.84 11.43 -19.01
N VAL A 118 -12.35 10.34 -19.59
CA VAL A 118 -13.35 9.47 -18.94
C VAL A 118 -12.79 8.85 -17.66
N ALA A 119 -11.58 8.31 -17.73
CA ALA A 119 -10.93 7.70 -16.57
C ALA A 119 -10.73 8.71 -15.42
N ARG A 120 -10.40 9.96 -15.71
CA ARG A 120 -10.25 11.01 -14.69
C ARG A 120 -11.57 11.41 -14.00
N GLN A 121 -12.71 11.05 -14.56
CA GLN A 121 -14.01 11.27 -13.93
C GLN A 121 -14.36 10.20 -12.89
N ASP A 122 -13.63 9.08 -12.88
CA ASP A 122 -13.82 8.04 -11.87
C ASP A 122 -13.28 8.50 -10.51
N PRO A 123 -14.13 8.53 -9.45
CA PRO A 123 -13.73 9.00 -8.14
C PRO A 123 -12.61 8.17 -7.51
N ARG A 124 -12.53 6.87 -7.81
CA ARG A 124 -11.49 5.97 -7.26
C ARG A 124 -10.13 6.27 -7.88
N LEU A 125 -10.08 6.46 -9.21
CA LEU A 125 -8.84 6.87 -9.87
C LEU A 125 -8.39 8.27 -9.42
N THR A 126 -9.33 9.21 -9.26
CA THR A 126 -9.02 10.54 -8.73
C THR A 126 -8.46 10.47 -7.32
N ALA A 127 -9.10 9.72 -6.40
CA ALA A 127 -8.59 9.53 -5.05
C ALA A 127 -7.22 8.84 -5.04
N GLN A 128 -7.02 7.84 -5.90
CA GLN A 128 -5.76 7.14 -6.03
C GLN A 128 -4.61 8.08 -6.44
N LEU A 129 -4.86 9.00 -7.38
CA LEU A 129 -3.90 10.02 -7.80
C LEU A 129 -3.62 11.05 -6.71
N VAL A 130 -4.65 11.52 -5.99
CA VAL A 130 -4.47 12.44 -4.85
C VAL A 130 -3.65 11.80 -3.75
N LEU A 131 -3.94 10.54 -3.41
CA LEU A 131 -3.15 9.80 -2.42
C LEU A 131 -1.74 9.50 -2.91
N LEU A 132 -1.53 9.28 -4.21
CA LEU A 132 -0.19 9.15 -4.79
C LEU A 132 0.64 10.43 -4.61
N LEU A 133 0.01 11.59 -4.83
CA LEU A 133 0.65 12.88 -4.52
C LEU A 133 0.94 13.01 -3.02
N GLY A 134 0.02 12.58 -2.17
CA GLY A 134 0.22 12.52 -0.72
C GLY A 134 1.41 11.65 -0.33
N VAL A 135 1.56 10.46 -0.92
CA VAL A 135 2.74 9.59 -0.73
C VAL A 135 4.02 10.33 -1.11
N ALA A 136 4.05 10.99 -2.27
CA ALA A 136 5.22 11.76 -2.72
C ALA A 136 5.58 12.87 -1.72
N ILE A 137 4.59 13.58 -1.19
CA ILE A 137 4.78 14.62 -0.17
C ILE A 137 5.33 14.03 1.12
N VAL A 138 4.77 12.90 1.62
CA VAL A 138 5.25 12.23 2.85
C VAL A 138 6.70 11.79 2.70
N LEU A 139 7.06 11.16 1.58
CA LEU A 139 8.42 10.71 1.32
C LEU A 139 9.40 11.89 1.17
N LEU A 140 8.96 12.98 0.53
CA LEU A 140 9.76 14.21 0.42
C LEU A 140 9.98 14.86 1.79
N LEU A 141 8.93 14.96 2.62
CA LEU A 141 9.05 15.49 3.98
C LEU A 141 9.95 14.61 4.85
N ASP A 142 9.84 13.29 4.72
CA ASP A 142 10.72 12.35 5.44
C ASP A 142 12.19 12.55 5.06
N TRP A 143 12.47 12.84 3.80
CA TRP A 143 13.80 13.14 3.29
C TRP A 143 14.31 14.53 3.73
N LEU A 144 13.45 15.55 3.73
CA LEU A 144 13.82 16.92 4.10
C LEU A 144 13.94 17.14 5.60
N VAL A 145 13.02 16.51 6.39
CA VAL A 145 12.94 16.70 7.86
C VAL A 145 13.74 15.59 8.54
N HIS A 146 15.04 15.79 8.63
CA HIS A 146 15.96 14.76 9.14
C HIS A 146 15.80 14.44 10.64
N GLU A 147 15.17 15.30 11.45
CA GLU A 147 15.52 15.36 12.85
C GLU A 147 14.49 14.81 13.85
N LYS A 148 13.20 14.74 13.56
CA LYS A 148 12.25 14.40 14.64
C LYS A 148 11.30 13.26 14.26
N ARG A 149 11.53 12.09 14.85
CA ARG A 149 10.66 10.90 14.74
C ARG A 149 9.19 11.20 14.97
N ILE A 150 8.90 12.14 15.91
CA ILE A 150 7.54 12.61 16.20
C ILE A 150 6.90 13.25 14.98
N HIS A 151 7.59 14.17 14.31
CA HIS A 151 7.06 14.84 13.12
C HIS A 151 6.80 13.84 12.00
N LYS A 152 7.71 12.88 11.80
CA LYS A 152 7.54 11.81 10.81
C LYS A 152 6.31 10.95 11.11
N ALA A 153 6.14 10.50 12.35
CA ALA A 153 4.96 9.73 12.76
C ALA A 153 3.66 10.55 12.67
N MET A 154 3.68 11.84 12.98
CA MET A 154 2.53 12.74 12.80
C MET A 154 2.16 12.88 11.32
N THR A 155 3.16 13.00 10.43
CA THR A 155 2.95 13.07 8.99
C THR A 155 2.34 11.77 8.45
N ASP A 156 2.85 10.62 8.88
CA ASP A 156 2.27 9.30 8.53
C ASP A 156 0.82 9.19 9.00
N LEU A 157 0.53 9.57 10.24
CA LEU A 157 -0.82 9.54 10.80
C LEU A 157 -1.77 10.48 10.05
N ALA A 158 -1.32 11.70 9.75
CA ALA A 158 -2.12 12.67 8.98
C ALA A 158 -2.42 12.15 7.57
N PHE A 159 -1.43 11.53 6.90
CA PHE A 159 -1.63 10.90 5.60
C PHE A 159 -2.64 9.75 5.67
N VAL A 160 -2.51 8.85 6.67
CA VAL A 160 -3.45 7.74 6.84
C VAL A 160 -4.85 8.24 7.15
N ALA A 161 -5.00 9.30 7.95
CA ALA A 161 -6.30 9.93 8.21
C ALA A 161 -6.92 10.50 6.92
N LEU A 162 -6.14 11.21 6.11
CA LEU A 162 -6.58 11.68 4.79
C LEU A 162 -7.02 10.52 3.89
N ALA A 163 -6.22 9.46 3.81
CA ALA A 163 -6.54 8.27 3.03
C ALA A 163 -7.85 7.62 3.52
N ALA A 164 -8.03 7.48 4.83
CA ALA A 164 -9.23 6.94 5.42
C ALA A 164 -10.47 7.77 5.07
N VAL A 165 -10.40 9.10 5.16
CA VAL A 165 -11.50 10.01 4.80
C VAL A 165 -11.85 9.87 3.32
N MET A 166 -10.86 9.94 2.42
CA MET A 166 -11.09 9.88 0.98
C MET A 166 -11.65 8.52 0.54
N LEU A 167 -11.09 7.43 1.06
CA LEU A 167 -11.58 6.08 0.72
C LEU A 167 -12.96 5.82 1.30
N SER A 168 -13.23 6.27 2.55
CA SER A 168 -14.55 6.15 3.16
C SER A 168 -15.62 6.89 2.36
N ASP A 169 -15.33 8.11 1.91
CA ASP A 169 -16.24 8.91 1.09
C ASP A 169 -16.64 8.17 -0.21
N ILE A 170 -15.68 7.50 -0.85
CA ILE A 170 -15.95 6.72 -2.06
C ILE A 170 -16.74 5.44 -1.75
N PHE A 171 -16.35 4.71 -0.69
CA PHE A 171 -16.98 3.43 -0.38
C PHE A 171 -18.36 3.57 0.24
N LEU A 172 -18.64 4.65 0.97
CA LEU A 172 -19.92 4.90 1.62
C LEU A 172 -20.94 5.58 0.70
N ASP A 173 -20.49 6.32 -0.32
CA ASP A 173 -21.37 6.97 -1.29
C ASP A 173 -21.75 6.01 -2.44
N PRO A 174 -23.03 5.56 -2.53
CA PRO A 174 -23.48 4.67 -3.59
C PRO A 174 -23.31 5.27 -5.00
N ALA A 175 -23.49 6.60 -5.15
CA ALA A 175 -23.35 7.27 -6.44
C ALA A 175 -21.90 7.23 -6.93
N LYS A 176 -20.93 7.45 -6.05
CA LYS A 176 -19.50 7.36 -6.38
C LYS A 176 -19.09 5.92 -6.71
N ARG A 177 -19.67 4.93 -6.01
CA ARG A 177 -19.42 3.51 -6.31
C ARG A 177 -19.94 3.11 -7.69
N ALA A 178 -21.11 3.63 -8.07
CA ALA A 178 -21.76 3.31 -9.34
C ALA A 178 -21.00 3.81 -10.57
N LEU A 179 -20.12 4.80 -10.41
CA LEU A 179 -19.29 5.33 -11.50
C LEU A 179 -18.11 4.43 -11.85
N HIS A 180 -17.76 3.50 -10.96
CA HIS A 180 -16.68 2.55 -11.22
C HIS A 180 -17.25 1.23 -11.77
N PRO A 181 -16.63 0.62 -12.79
CA PRO A 181 -17.06 -0.68 -13.26
C PRO A 181 -17.12 -1.71 -12.13
N ASP A 182 -18.10 -2.62 -12.22
CA ASP A 182 -18.27 -3.68 -11.22
C ASP A 182 -17.00 -4.50 -11.04
N SER A 183 -16.67 -4.80 -9.79
CA SER A 183 -15.53 -5.66 -9.49
C SER A 183 -15.77 -7.06 -10.03
N PRO A 184 -14.86 -7.60 -10.85
CA PRO A 184 -15.01 -8.98 -11.35
C PRO A 184 -15.00 -10.01 -10.22
N VAL A 185 -14.60 -9.63 -9.00
CA VAL A 185 -14.58 -10.52 -7.83
C VAL A 185 -15.92 -10.55 -7.11
N LEU A 186 -16.61 -9.42 -6.93
CA LEU A 186 -17.80 -9.32 -6.07
C LEU A 186 -18.92 -10.24 -6.53
N ASN A 187 -19.16 -10.32 -7.83
CA ASN A 187 -20.24 -11.09 -8.44
C ASN A 187 -19.82 -12.48 -8.94
N SER A 188 -18.56 -12.88 -8.70
CA SER A 188 -17.99 -14.17 -9.14
C SER A 188 -18.26 -15.31 -8.14
N GLY A 189 -18.05 -16.53 -8.60
CA GLY A 189 -18.03 -17.74 -7.76
C GLY A 189 -16.75 -17.86 -6.92
N TRP A 190 -16.64 -18.94 -6.15
CA TRP A 190 -15.47 -19.23 -5.33
C TRP A 190 -14.22 -19.61 -6.13
N ASP A 191 -14.37 -19.97 -7.39
CA ASP A 191 -13.30 -20.17 -8.37
C ASP A 191 -12.46 -18.92 -8.61
N ILE A 192 -13.05 -17.72 -8.43
CA ILE A 192 -12.36 -16.42 -8.47
C ILE A 192 -12.12 -15.86 -7.07
N LYS A 193 -13.14 -15.91 -6.18
CA LYS A 193 -13.02 -15.37 -4.82
C LYS A 193 -11.92 -16.06 -4.00
N GLY A 194 -11.83 -17.40 -4.09
CA GLY A 194 -10.81 -18.16 -3.37
C GLY A 194 -9.38 -17.73 -3.71
N PRO A 195 -8.98 -17.79 -5.00
CA PRO A 195 -7.68 -17.27 -5.43
C PRO A 195 -7.47 -15.79 -5.08
N PHE A 196 -8.48 -14.92 -5.19
CA PHE A 196 -8.37 -13.52 -4.81
C PHE A 196 -7.95 -13.35 -3.35
N PHE A 197 -8.65 -14.01 -2.41
CA PHE A 197 -8.29 -13.92 -0.99
C PHE A 197 -6.93 -14.58 -0.69
N ALA A 198 -6.56 -15.64 -1.41
CA ALA A 198 -5.24 -16.24 -1.29
C ALA A 198 -4.13 -15.28 -1.76
N ILE A 199 -4.35 -14.54 -2.85
CA ILE A 199 -3.45 -13.49 -3.34
C ILE A 199 -3.32 -12.39 -2.28
N VAL A 200 -4.44 -11.88 -1.73
CA VAL A 200 -4.43 -10.87 -0.67
C VAL A 200 -3.60 -11.35 0.52
N ALA A 201 -3.85 -12.56 1.02
CA ALA A 201 -3.15 -13.10 2.19
C ALA A 201 -1.65 -13.28 1.94
N ALA A 202 -1.25 -13.87 0.80
CA ALA A 202 0.15 -14.10 0.46
C ALA A 202 0.89 -12.76 0.22
N TRP A 203 0.23 -11.81 -0.46
CA TRP A 203 0.83 -10.50 -0.75
C TRP A 203 0.98 -9.67 0.52
N PHE A 204 -0.03 -9.67 1.41
CA PHE A 204 0.05 -9.03 2.72
C PHE A 204 1.17 -9.62 3.58
N ALA A 205 1.28 -10.95 3.65
CA ALA A 205 2.36 -11.62 4.36
C ALA A 205 3.74 -11.23 3.79
N CYS A 206 3.88 -11.15 2.46
CA CYS A 206 5.10 -10.68 1.79
C CYS A 206 5.49 -9.27 2.26
N MET A 207 4.53 -8.34 2.27
CA MET A 207 4.75 -6.96 2.70
C MET A 207 5.09 -6.86 4.20
N LEU A 208 4.46 -7.68 5.06
CA LEU A 208 4.80 -7.72 6.48
C LEU A 208 6.21 -8.25 6.74
N VAL A 209 6.66 -9.26 5.98
CA VAL A 209 8.07 -9.72 6.06
C VAL A 209 9.02 -8.60 5.64
N GLY A 210 8.69 -7.85 4.59
CA GLY A 210 9.46 -6.67 4.16
C GLY A 210 9.51 -5.59 5.25
N ALA A 211 8.38 -5.23 5.83
CA ALA A 211 8.30 -4.26 6.92
C ALA A 211 9.11 -4.70 8.15
N TRP A 212 8.99 -5.99 8.52
CA TRP A 212 9.75 -6.57 9.62
C TRP A 212 11.27 -6.53 9.34
N LEU A 213 11.69 -6.80 8.12
CA LEU A 213 13.10 -6.75 7.73
C LEU A 213 13.62 -5.30 7.82
N VAL A 214 12.91 -4.33 7.24
CA VAL A 214 13.32 -2.91 7.26
C VAL A 214 13.42 -2.39 8.69
N ARG A 215 12.45 -2.71 9.55
CA ARG A 215 12.49 -2.28 10.97
C ARG A 215 13.75 -2.71 11.68
N GLY A 216 14.33 -3.87 11.32
CA GLY A 216 15.54 -4.40 11.92
C GLY A 216 16.80 -3.57 11.63
N PHE A 217 16.74 -2.65 10.68
CA PHE A 217 17.83 -1.73 10.35
C PHE A 217 17.65 -0.33 10.96
N VAL A 218 16.53 -0.07 11.63
CA VAL A 218 16.28 1.22 12.30
C VAL A 218 17.08 1.27 13.59
N GLY A 219 18.07 2.16 13.64
CA GLY A 219 18.91 2.39 14.82
C GLY A 219 18.17 3.15 15.93
N PRO A 220 18.69 3.11 17.17
CA PRO A 220 18.22 3.98 18.24
C PRO A 220 18.44 5.46 17.88
N ASP A 221 17.65 6.37 18.49
CA ASP A 221 17.95 7.79 18.43
C ASP A 221 19.29 8.03 19.12
N VAL A 222 20.24 8.53 18.37
CA VAL A 222 21.43 9.14 18.96
C VAL A 222 20.96 10.56 19.34
N GLU A 223 20.62 10.78 20.63
CA GLU A 223 20.50 12.16 21.12
C GLU A 223 21.79 12.89 20.75
N PRO A 224 21.71 14.07 20.11
CA PRO A 224 22.90 14.87 19.88
C PRO A 224 23.55 15.08 21.25
N GLU A 225 24.78 14.60 21.38
CA GLU A 225 25.61 14.74 22.57
C GLU A 225 25.52 16.22 22.96
N THR A 226 24.86 16.51 24.08
CA THR A 226 24.77 17.88 24.58
C THR A 226 26.19 18.32 24.83
N LEU A 227 26.72 19.20 23.97
CA LEU A 227 28.03 19.80 24.19
C LEU A 227 28.11 20.23 25.64
N PRO A 228 29.17 19.85 26.37
CA PRO A 228 29.32 20.25 27.77
C PRO A 228 29.27 21.79 27.79
N ALA A 229 28.38 22.30 28.66
CA ALA A 229 28.27 23.74 28.85
C ALA A 229 29.69 24.28 29.18
N GLU A 230 30.26 25.06 28.28
CA GLU A 230 31.49 25.78 28.56
C GLU A 230 31.30 26.59 29.83
N LYS A 231 32.10 26.23 30.84
CA LYS A 231 32.13 26.92 32.12
C LYS A 231 32.95 28.20 32.03
#